data_1e258af0810f76ad7f56c3c5bb402735
#
_entry.id   1e258af0810f76ad7f56c3c5bb402735
#
_cell.length_a   1.000
_cell.length_b   1.000
_cell.length_c   1.000
_cell.angle_alpha   90.00
_cell.angle_beta   90.00
_cell.angle_gamma   90.00
#
_symmetry.space_group_name_H-M   'P 1'
#
loop_
_entity.id
_entity.type
_entity.pdbx_description
1 polymer ?
#
loop_
_entity_poly.entity_id
_entity_poly.type
_entity_poly.pdbx_seq_one_letter_code
_entity_poly.pdbx_strand_id
1 'polypeptide(L)'
;FPGRLAAVVYCQGCPWRCGYCHNPALLDAAAPPTLPWAKALSFLESRWGLLDGVVFSGGEPTLQAALPAALNTVRALGLLTGLHTGGMYPDRLAALLPQLDWVGLDIKALPQRYNAITATPGSGARAWAGLAALLAYGGEQECRTTWHAGLYSVDELMELADALAARGVRHWALQECRASNAPNWALTPAQAARLAAGFERFTLRRA
;
A
#
# COMPACT_ATOMS: atom_id res chain seq x y z
N PHE A 1 0.37 4.73 -8.85
CA PHE A 1 -0.76 5.25 -9.61
C PHE A 1 -0.57 4.83 -11.06
N PRO A 2 -1.16 3.72 -11.48
CA PRO A 2 -0.91 3.17 -12.81
C PRO A 2 -1.26 4.16 -13.94
N GLY A 3 -0.33 4.31 -14.91
CA GLY A 3 -0.55 5.16 -16.09
C GLY A 3 -0.59 6.66 -15.80
N ARG A 4 -0.23 7.12 -14.60
CA ARG A 4 -0.25 8.53 -14.20
C ARG A 4 1.12 9.01 -13.76
N LEU A 5 1.45 10.24 -14.11
CA LEU A 5 2.61 10.94 -13.56
C LEU A 5 2.20 11.58 -12.24
N ALA A 6 2.61 10.99 -11.12
CA ALA A 6 2.17 11.43 -9.80
C ALA A 6 3.34 11.77 -8.89
N ALA A 7 3.19 12.84 -8.11
CA ALA A 7 4.05 13.09 -6.97
C ALA A 7 3.73 12.12 -5.84
N VAL A 8 4.74 11.72 -5.05
CA VAL A 8 4.54 10.88 -3.87
C VAL A 8 4.89 11.70 -2.63
N VAL A 9 3.92 11.84 -1.73
CA VAL A 9 4.08 12.47 -0.42
C VAL A 9 4.24 11.39 0.63
N TYR A 10 5.39 11.35 1.29
CA TYR A 10 5.70 10.37 2.33
C TYR A 10 5.31 10.92 3.70
N CYS A 11 4.33 10.29 4.35
CA CYS A 11 3.86 10.64 5.68
C CYS A 11 4.77 10.04 6.75
N GLN A 12 5.01 10.80 7.82
CA GLN A 12 5.78 10.38 8.98
C GLN A 12 4.89 9.60 9.96
N GLY A 13 5.43 8.53 10.53
CA GLY A 13 4.78 7.67 11.52
C GLY A 13 4.13 6.42 10.95
N CYS A 14 4.42 5.28 11.58
CA CYS A 14 3.77 4.01 11.31
C CYS A 14 3.70 3.20 12.61
N PRO A 15 2.55 2.65 12.99
CA PRO A 15 2.45 1.82 14.20
C PRO A 15 2.98 0.39 14.00
N TRP A 16 3.14 -0.07 12.75
CA TRP A 16 3.73 -1.38 12.46
C TRP A 16 5.26 -1.31 12.44
N ARG A 17 5.89 -2.44 12.77
CA ARG A 17 7.35 -2.62 12.80
C ARG A 17 7.72 -3.80 11.89
N CYS A 18 7.37 -3.67 10.59
CA CYS A 18 7.65 -4.72 9.62
C CYS A 18 9.16 -4.98 9.51
N GLY A 19 9.58 -6.24 9.62
CA GLY A 19 10.99 -6.63 9.59
C GLY A 19 11.70 -6.31 8.28
N TYR A 20 10.96 -6.07 7.20
CA TYR A 20 11.47 -5.66 5.89
C TYR A 20 11.01 -4.23 5.50
N CYS A 21 10.84 -3.34 6.46
CA CYS A 21 10.38 -1.98 6.17
C CYS A 21 11.37 -1.27 5.24
N HIS A 22 10.88 -0.78 4.10
CA HIS A 22 11.71 -0.03 3.14
C HIS A 22 11.97 1.42 3.58
N ASN A 23 11.19 1.94 4.53
CA ASN A 23 11.30 3.32 5.01
C ASN A 23 11.41 3.37 6.55
N PRO A 24 12.42 2.77 7.17
CA PRO A 24 12.52 2.70 8.62
C PRO A 24 12.64 4.10 9.28
N ALA A 25 13.18 5.08 8.59
CA ALA A 25 13.26 6.46 9.05
C ALA A 25 11.88 7.14 9.21
N LEU A 26 10.82 6.59 8.59
CA LEU A 26 9.46 7.11 8.69
C LEU A 26 8.61 6.42 9.78
N LEU A 27 9.20 5.55 10.59
CA LEU A 27 8.44 4.80 11.61
C LEU A 27 8.07 5.64 12.83
N ASP A 28 8.96 6.54 13.24
CA ASP A 28 8.74 7.37 14.42
C ASP A 28 7.78 8.53 14.10
N ALA A 29 6.60 8.51 14.71
CA ALA A 29 5.59 9.56 14.51
C ALA A 29 5.96 10.88 15.24
N ALA A 30 6.86 10.84 16.23
CA ALA A 30 7.33 12.01 16.97
C ALA A 30 8.54 12.69 16.30
N ALA A 31 9.16 12.04 15.31
CA ALA A 31 10.28 12.64 14.60
C ALA A 31 9.84 13.93 13.88
N PRO A 32 10.67 14.97 13.87
CA PRO A 32 10.33 16.22 13.20
C PRO A 32 10.19 15.98 11.69
N PRO A 33 9.21 16.63 11.03
CA PRO A 33 9.03 16.49 9.59
C PRO A 33 10.22 17.07 8.85
N THR A 34 10.75 16.33 7.88
CA THR A 34 11.84 16.81 7.00
C THR A 34 11.33 17.86 6.01
N LEU A 35 10.05 17.80 5.63
CA LEU A 35 9.42 18.74 4.71
C LEU A 35 8.05 19.15 5.27
N PRO A 36 7.85 20.45 5.60
CA PRO A 36 6.54 20.98 5.99
C PRO A 36 5.53 20.87 4.85
N TRP A 37 4.26 20.62 5.19
CA TRP A 37 3.18 20.50 4.19
C TRP A 37 3.09 21.73 3.26
N ALA A 38 3.26 22.94 3.78
CA ALA A 38 3.24 24.14 2.95
C ALA A 38 4.28 24.12 1.81
N LYS A 39 5.48 23.58 2.05
CA LYS A 39 6.50 23.41 1.01
C LYS A 39 6.11 22.32 0.01
N ALA A 40 5.53 21.22 0.47
CA ALA A 40 4.99 20.19 -0.44
C ALA A 40 3.89 20.77 -1.33
N LEU A 41 2.99 21.57 -0.76
CA LEU A 41 1.92 22.22 -1.51
C LEU A 41 2.47 23.18 -2.57
N SER A 42 3.41 24.08 -2.20
CA SER A 42 4.05 24.99 -3.16
C SER A 42 4.78 24.24 -4.29
N PHE A 43 5.36 23.08 -4.00
CA PHE A 43 5.92 22.22 -5.03
C PHE A 43 4.83 21.72 -5.98
N LEU A 44 3.70 21.22 -5.47
CA LEU A 44 2.59 20.72 -6.30
C LEU A 44 2.02 21.84 -7.19
N GLU A 45 1.81 23.03 -6.63
CA GLU A 45 1.37 24.22 -7.37
C GLU A 45 2.33 24.58 -8.52
N SER A 46 3.65 24.49 -8.26
CA SER A 46 4.68 24.76 -9.28
C SER A 46 4.74 23.72 -10.41
N ARG A 47 4.07 22.58 -10.25
CA ARG A 47 3.97 21.48 -11.22
C ARG A 47 2.60 21.35 -11.86
N TRP A 48 1.77 22.38 -11.72
CA TRP A 48 0.48 22.43 -12.36
C TRP A 48 0.58 22.20 -13.87
N GLY A 49 -0.30 21.35 -14.41
CA GLY A 49 -0.26 20.93 -15.81
C GLY A 49 0.80 19.89 -16.18
N LEU A 50 1.70 19.52 -15.24
CA LEU A 50 2.72 18.49 -15.45
C LEU A 50 2.39 17.18 -14.71
N LEU A 51 1.77 17.27 -13.53
CA LEU A 51 1.38 16.12 -12.74
C LEU A 51 -0.09 15.78 -12.98
N ASP A 52 -0.39 14.48 -13.06
CA ASP A 52 -1.76 13.97 -13.07
C ASP A 52 -2.34 13.87 -11.65
N GLY A 53 -1.51 13.64 -10.63
CA GLY A 53 -2.01 13.39 -9.30
C GLY A 53 -0.94 13.35 -8.20
N VAL A 54 -1.41 13.06 -6.99
CA VAL A 54 -0.58 12.91 -5.79
C VAL A 54 -0.92 11.60 -5.11
N VAL A 55 0.08 10.81 -4.73
CA VAL A 55 -0.07 9.60 -3.92
C VAL A 55 0.47 9.86 -2.53
N PHE A 56 -0.37 9.71 -1.52
CA PHE A 56 0.05 9.71 -0.13
C PHE A 56 0.56 8.31 0.25
N SER A 57 1.76 8.24 0.79
CA SER A 57 2.49 7.01 1.12
C SER A 57 3.35 7.24 2.37
N GLY A 58 4.40 6.46 2.59
CA GLY A 58 5.40 6.69 3.63
C GLY A 58 5.39 5.65 4.72
N GLY A 59 5.16 6.09 5.97
CA GLY A 59 4.81 5.21 7.07
C GLY A 59 3.39 4.66 6.88
N GLU A 60 2.42 5.21 7.59
CA GLU A 60 1.00 4.92 7.34
C GLU A 60 0.21 6.22 7.22
N PRO A 61 -0.21 6.60 6.02
CA PRO A 61 -0.92 7.86 5.81
C PRO A 61 -2.23 7.97 6.58
N THR A 62 -2.97 6.87 6.77
CA THR A 62 -4.23 6.87 7.52
C THR A 62 -4.05 7.11 9.04
N LEU A 63 -2.80 7.14 9.52
CA LEU A 63 -2.46 7.62 10.86
C LEU A 63 -2.69 9.13 10.99
N GLN A 64 -2.50 9.89 9.91
CA GLN A 64 -2.52 11.34 9.91
C GLN A 64 -3.96 11.88 10.01
N ALA A 65 -4.25 12.61 11.08
CA ALA A 65 -5.55 13.28 11.24
C ALA A 65 -5.79 14.37 10.16
N ALA A 66 -4.71 14.96 9.64
CA ALA A 66 -4.77 15.97 8.59
C ALA A 66 -4.96 15.42 7.17
N LEU A 67 -4.91 14.10 6.96
CA LEU A 67 -4.98 13.51 5.62
C LEU A 67 -6.24 13.90 4.84
N PRO A 68 -7.46 13.91 5.44
CA PRO A 68 -8.67 14.33 4.71
C PRO A 68 -8.57 15.77 4.16
N ALA A 69 -8.03 16.69 4.97
CA ALA A 69 -7.84 18.08 4.54
C ALA A 69 -6.78 18.19 3.44
N ALA A 70 -5.69 17.42 3.52
CA ALA A 70 -4.66 17.38 2.49
C ALA A 70 -5.20 16.82 1.16
N LEU A 71 -6.02 15.77 1.19
CA LEU A 71 -6.71 15.24 -0.01
C LEU A 71 -7.60 16.29 -0.65
N ASN A 72 -8.42 17.00 0.14
CA ASN A 72 -9.26 18.09 -0.37
C ASN A 72 -8.44 19.19 -1.02
N THR A 73 -7.31 19.57 -0.43
CA THR A 73 -6.40 20.58 -1.00
C THR A 73 -5.84 20.13 -2.36
N VAL A 74 -5.39 18.87 -2.46
CA VAL A 74 -4.88 18.30 -3.72
C VAL A 74 -5.98 18.29 -4.79
N ARG A 75 -7.19 17.88 -4.45
CA ARG A 75 -8.34 17.87 -5.36
C ARG A 75 -8.72 19.30 -5.83
N ALA A 76 -8.61 20.30 -4.95
CA ALA A 76 -8.85 21.69 -5.31
C ALA A 76 -7.83 22.24 -6.31
N LEU A 77 -6.63 21.64 -6.40
CA LEU A 77 -5.64 21.92 -7.47
C LEU A 77 -5.95 21.22 -8.79
N GLY A 78 -7.04 20.44 -8.89
CA GLY A 78 -7.39 19.66 -10.07
C GLY A 78 -6.56 18.38 -10.22
N LEU A 79 -5.83 17.94 -9.20
CA LEU A 79 -5.00 16.75 -9.22
C LEU A 79 -5.76 15.53 -8.68
N LEU A 80 -5.51 14.37 -9.29
CA LEU A 80 -6.01 13.09 -8.79
C LEU A 80 -5.34 12.71 -7.47
N THR A 81 -6.07 11.98 -6.63
CA THR A 81 -5.63 11.56 -5.30
C THR A 81 -5.45 10.05 -5.22
N GLY A 82 -4.27 9.62 -4.81
CA GLY A 82 -3.95 8.22 -4.57
C GLY A 82 -3.50 7.98 -3.13
N LEU A 83 -3.68 6.77 -2.65
CA LEU A 83 -3.27 6.33 -1.32
C LEU A 83 -2.53 5.01 -1.39
N HIS A 84 -1.34 4.93 -0.75
CA HIS A 84 -0.71 3.67 -0.37
C HIS A 84 -0.91 3.44 1.13
N THR A 85 -1.52 2.32 1.51
CA THR A 85 -1.80 2.01 2.93
C THR A 85 -1.66 0.52 3.22
N GLY A 86 -1.33 0.19 4.46
CA GLY A 86 -1.41 -1.18 4.97
C GLY A 86 -2.82 -1.58 5.45
N GLY A 87 -3.80 -0.68 5.37
CA GLY A 87 -5.18 -0.96 5.80
C GLY A 87 -5.35 -1.11 7.32
N MET A 88 -4.41 -0.56 8.10
CA MET A 88 -4.40 -0.77 9.55
C MET A 88 -5.47 0.00 10.34
N TYR A 89 -6.13 0.94 9.70
CA TYR A 89 -7.26 1.72 10.23
C TYR A 89 -8.46 1.61 9.28
N PRO A 90 -9.19 0.49 9.27
CA PRO A 90 -10.24 0.22 8.28
C PRO A 90 -11.35 1.28 8.26
N ASP A 91 -11.77 1.78 9.42
CA ASP A 91 -12.82 2.80 9.49
C ASP A 91 -12.35 4.15 8.91
N ARG A 92 -11.08 4.52 9.17
CA ARG A 92 -10.50 5.73 8.57
C ARG A 92 -10.32 5.57 7.07
N LEU A 93 -9.88 4.39 6.62
CA LEU A 93 -9.79 4.09 5.19
C LEU A 93 -11.16 4.22 4.53
N ALA A 94 -12.20 3.59 5.08
CA ALA A 94 -13.56 3.67 4.56
C ALA A 94 -14.06 5.12 4.44
N ALA A 95 -13.80 5.97 5.44
CA ALA A 95 -14.16 7.38 5.41
C ALA A 95 -13.39 8.20 4.34
N LEU A 96 -12.20 7.76 3.93
CA LEU A 96 -11.37 8.43 2.92
C LEU A 96 -11.72 8.00 1.48
N LEU A 97 -12.28 6.80 1.28
CA LEU A 97 -12.52 6.25 -0.06
C LEU A 97 -13.24 7.20 -1.03
N PRO A 98 -14.26 7.99 -0.60
CA PRO A 98 -14.93 8.94 -1.50
C PRO A 98 -14.03 10.10 -2.00
N GLN A 99 -12.87 10.30 -1.37
CA GLN A 99 -11.90 11.33 -1.73
C GLN A 99 -10.73 10.77 -2.54
N LEU A 100 -10.70 9.46 -2.82
CA LEU A 100 -9.58 8.78 -3.47
C LEU A 100 -9.95 8.31 -4.86
N ASP A 101 -9.11 8.64 -5.84
CA ASP A 101 -9.24 8.17 -7.22
C ASP A 101 -8.55 6.81 -7.40
N TRP A 102 -7.63 6.43 -6.51
CA TRP A 102 -6.95 5.13 -6.54
C TRP A 102 -6.37 4.76 -5.18
N VAL A 103 -6.40 3.46 -4.87
CA VAL A 103 -5.81 2.91 -3.64
C VAL A 103 -4.89 1.73 -3.95
N GLY A 104 -3.65 1.81 -3.51
CA GLY A 104 -2.71 0.69 -3.43
C GLY A 104 -2.72 0.13 -2.01
N LEU A 105 -3.38 -1.01 -1.79
CA LEU A 105 -3.49 -1.63 -0.48
C LEU A 105 -2.47 -2.76 -0.32
N ASP A 106 -1.62 -2.65 0.71
CA ASP A 106 -0.64 -3.69 1.03
C ASP A 106 -1.28 -4.80 1.88
N ILE A 107 -1.51 -5.95 1.27
CA ILE A 107 -1.81 -7.20 1.99
C ILE A 107 -0.53 -8.03 2.03
N LYS A 108 0.05 -8.16 3.22
CA LYS A 108 1.42 -8.70 3.39
C LYS A 108 1.45 -10.22 3.45
N ALA A 109 0.40 -10.85 3.97
CA ALA A 109 0.26 -12.30 4.12
C ALA A 109 -1.19 -12.66 4.52
N LEU A 110 -1.45 -13.94 4.73
CA LEU A 110 -2.66 -14.40 5.40
C LEU A 110 -2.77 -13.83 6.82
N PRO A 111 -3.98 -13.63 7.38
CA PRO A 111 -4.18 -12.94 8.66
C PRO A 111 -3.33 -13.49 9.81
N GLN A 112 -3.18 -14.81 9.90
CA GLN A 112 -2.43 -15.48 10.97
C GLN A 112 -0.92 -15.22 10.94
N ARG A 113 -0.37 -14.83 9.76
CA ARG A 113 1.06 -14.53 9.60
C ARG A 113 1.43 -13.07 9.88
N TYR A 114 0.45 -12.19 9.91
CA TYR A 114 0.70 -10.74 10.02
C TYR A 114 1.50 -10.33 11.25
N ASN A 115 1.21 -10.93 12.42
CA ASN A 115 1.89 -10.56 13.66
C ASN A 115 3.40 -10.82 13.59
N ALA A 116 3.82 -11.90 12.92
CA ALA A 116 5.24 -12.21 12.70
C ALA A 116 5.91 -11.21 11.75
N ILE A 117 5.16 -10.66 10.79
CA ILE A 117 5.69 -9.70 9.80
C ILE A 117 5.73 -8.29 10.35
N THR A 118 4.66 -7.86 11.05
CA THR A 118 4.46 -6.46 11.46
C THR A 118 4.85 -6.19 12.89
N ALA A 119 5.21 -7.22 13.67
CA ALA A 119 5.45 -7.17 15.12
C ALA A 119 4.29 -6.49 15.89
N THR A 120 3.05 -6.63 15.38
CA THR A 120 1.87 -5.95 15.96
C THR A 120 0.69 -6.91 16.07
N PRO A 121 0.22 -7.24 17.28
CA PRO A 121 -0.94 -8.10 17.50
C PRO A 121 -2.20 -7.55 16.82
N GLY A 122 -2.98 -8.44 16.21
CA GLY A 122 -4.23 -8.09 15.55
C GLY A 122 -4.09 -7.33 14.23
N SER A 123 -2.85 -7.14 13.72
CA SER A 123 -2.60 -6.43 12.47
C SER A 123 -3.24 -7.10 11.26
N GLY A 124 -3.28 -8.44 11.25
CA GLY A 124 -3.91 -9.20 10.16
C GLY A 124 -5.42 -8.93 10.05
N ALA A 125 -6.14 -8.99 11.18
CA ALA A 125 -7.57 -8.71 11.19
C ALA A 125 -7.87 -7.29 10.65
N ARG A 126 -7.06 -6.31 11.06
CA ARG A 126 -7.22 -4.92 10.59
C ARG A 126 -6.94 -4.76 9.11
N ALA A 127 -5.81 -5.30 8.60
CA ALA A 127 -5.48 -5.22 7.18
C ALA A 127 -6.56 -5.85 6.29
N TRP A 128 -7.06 -7.03 6.68
CA TRP A 128 -8.10 -7.74 5.93
C TRP A 128 -9.48 -7.09 6.06
N ALA A 129 -9.78 -6.41 7.17
CA ALA A 129 -10.96 -5.54 7.27
C ALA A 129 -10.84 -4.31 6.35
N GLY A 130 -9.64 -3.71 6.25
CA GLY A 130 -9.36 -2.66 5.27
C GLY A 130 -9.56 -3.12 3.82
N LEU A 131 -9.12 -4.35 3.49
CA LEU A 131 -9.38 -4.96 2.18
C LEU A 131 -10.87 -5.11 1.93
N ALA A 132 -11.63 -5.61 2.90
CA ALA A 132 -13.08 -5.78 2.77
C ALA A 132 -13.79 -4.43 2.52
N ALA A 133 -13.42 -3.39 3.25
CA ALA A 133 -13.97 -2.05 3.06
C ALA A 133 -13.66 -1.49 1.66
N LEU A 134 -12.42 -1.66 1.18
CA LEU A 134 -12.00 -1.22 -0.16
C LEU A 134 -12.75 -1.95 -1.27
N LEU A 135 -12.89 -3.28 -1.16
CA LEU A 135 -13.63 -4.09 -2.15
C LEU A 135 -15.12 -3.74 -2.17
N ALA A 136 -15.72 -3.51 -1.01
CA ALA A 136 -17.12 -3.10 -0.91
C ALA A 136 -17.40 -1.73 -1.54
N TYR A 137 -16.42 -0.81 -1.48
CA TYR A 137 -16.52 0.50 -2.12
C TYR A 137 -16.44 0.41 -3.66
N GLY A 138 -15.64 -0.52 -4.19
CA GLY A 138 -15.58 -0.79 -5.63
C GLY A 138 -14.82 0.25 -6.48
N GLY A 139 -14.06 1.16 -5.86
CA GLY A 139 -13.20 2.13 -6.57
C GLY A 139 -11.96 1.50 -7.19
N GLU A 140 -11.22 2.29 -7.97
CA GLU A 140 -9.96 1.86 -8.60
C GLU A 140 -8.91 1.50 -7.55
N GLN A 141 -8.37 0.29 -7.67
CA GLN A 141 -7.47 -0.26 -6.67
C GLN A 141 -6.45 -1.25 -7.21
N GLU A 142 -5.39 -1.45 -6.44
CA GLU A 142 -4.41 -2.52 -6.62
C GLU A 142 -4.07 -3.11 -5.25
N CYS A 143 -4.30 -4.39 -5.07
CA CYS A 143 -3.75 -5.11 -3.93
C CYS A 143 -2.26 -5.38 -4.18
N ARG A 144 -1.41 -5.15 -3.18
CA ARG A 144 0.04 -5.35 -3.30
C ARG A 144 0.55 -6.26 -2.20
N THR A 145 1.50 -7.11 -2.55
CA THR A 145 2.20 -7.96 -1.58
C THR A 145 3.70 -7.83 -1.80
N THR A 146 4.43 -7.37 -0.79
CA THR A 146 5.89 -7.51 -0.76
C THR A 146 6.21 -8.86 -0.14
N TRP A 147 6.72 -9.78 -0.95
CA TRP A 147 7.06 -11.12 -0.50
C TRP A 147 8.52 -11.22 -0.09
N HIS A 148 8.73 -11.67 1.15
CA HIS A 148 10.03 -11.98 1.71
C HIS A 148 10.11 -13.51 1.89
N ALA A 149 10.82 -14.20 0.99
CA ALA A 149 10.86 -15.66 0.94
C ALA A 149 11.46 -16.32 2.22
N GLY A 150 12.14 -15.57 3.06
CA GLY A 150 12.61 -16.03 4.37
C GLY A 150 11.56 -15.95 5.49
N LEU A 151 10.42 -15.29 5.27
CA LEU A 151 9.35 -15.15 6.26
C LEU A 151 8.22 -16.14 6.05
N TYR A 152 7.92 -16.49 4.81
CA TYR A 152 6.94 -17.50 4.47
C TYR A 152 7.19 -18.10 3.08
N SER A 153 6.76 -19.34 2.90
CA SER A 153 7.05 -20.15 1.72
C SER A 153 6.27 -19.71 0.48
N VAL A 154 6.65 -20.27 -0.67
CA VAL A 154 5.91 -20.10 -1.91
C VAL A 154 4.51 -20.75 -1.84
N ASP A 155 4.36 -21.83 -1.07
CA ASP A 155 3.05 -22.47 -0.88
C ASP A 155 2.10 -21.56 -0.11
N GLU A 156 2.59 -20.93 0.96
CA GLU A 156 1.83 -19.91 1.69
C GLU A 156 1.51 -18.67 0.84
N LEU A 157 2.39 -18.33 -0.13
CA LEU A 157 2.10 -17.29 -1.12
C LEU A 157 0.99 -17.70 -2.08
N MET A 158 0.94 -18.99 -2.50
CA MET A 158 -0.17 -19.53 -3.29
C MET A 158 -1.50 -19.50 -2.52
N GLU A 159 -1.48 -19.88 -1.23
CA GLU A 159 -2.66 -19.78 -0.37
C GLU A 159 -3.15 -18.32 -0.24
N LEU A 160 -2.22 -17.36 -0.14
CA LEU A 160 -2.55 -15.95 -0.13
C LEU A 160 -3.21 -15.51 -1.43
N ALA A 161 -2.67 -15.93 -2.58
CA ALA A 161 -3.24 -15.64 -3.90
C ALA A 161 -4.67 -16.16 -4.01
N ASP A 162 -4.91 -17.42 -3.63
CA ASP A 162 -6.24 -18.04 -3.64
C ASP A 162 -7.20 -17.28 -2.70
N ALA A 163 -6.74 -16.88 -1.51
CA ALA A 163 -7.54 -16.12 -0.55
C ALA A 163 -7.91 -14.71 -1.05
N LEU A 164 -7.01 -14.05 -1.80
CA LEU A 164 -7.27 -12.73 -2.41
C LEU A 164 -8.25 -12.86 -3.58
N ALA A 165 -8.04 -13.83 -4.47
CA ALA A 165 -8.92 -14.10 -5.60
C ALA A 165 -10.34 -14.46 -5.15
N ALA A 166 -10.48 -15.33 -4.13
CA ALA A 166 -11.78 -15.72 -3.56
C ALA A 166 -12.54 -14.53 -2.94
N ARG A 167 -11.87 -13.44 -2.59
CA ARG A 167 -12.50 -12.19 -2.11
C ARG A 167 -12.82 -11.18 -3.21
N GLY A 168 -12.51 -11.50 -4.46
CA GLY A 168 -12.79 -10.63 -5.59
C GLY A 168 -11.72 -9.55 -5.84
N VAL A 169 -10.49 -9.74 -5.35
CA VAL A 169 -9.36 -8.91 -5.76
C VAL A 169 -9.10 -9.14 -7.24
N ARG A 170 -9.22 -8.12 -8.06
CA ARG A 170 -9.02 -8.21 -9.52
C ARG A 170 -7.61 -7.85 -9.95
N HIS A 171 -6.99 -6.88 -9.28
CA HIS A 171 -5.64 -6.43 -9.59
C HIS A 171 -4.69 -6.72 -8.45
N TRP A 172 -3.69 -7.57 -8.68
CA TRP A 172 -2.68 -7.92 -7.69
C TRP A 172 -1.27 -7.70 -8.21
N ALA A 173 -0.46 -7.00 -7.42
CA ALA A 173 0.96 -6.80 -7.68
C ALA A 173 1.80 -7.51 -6.61
N LEU A 174 2.59 -8.48 -7.04
CA LEU A 174 3.59 -9.13 -6.21
C LEU A 174 4.93 -8.41 -6.38
N GLN A 175 5.50 -7.94 -5.27
CA GLN A 175 6.72 -7.15 -5.24
C GLN A 175 7.85 -7.93 -4.59
N GLU A 176 9.03 -7.91 -5.19
CA GLU A 176 10.24 -8.43 -4.58
C GLU A 176 10.64 -7.59 -3.37
N CYS A 177 11.00 -8.26 -2.28
CA CYS A 177 11.50 -7.58 -1.09
C CYS A 177 12.95 -7.12 -1.32
N ARG A 178 13.20 -5.82 -1.13
CA ARG A 178 14.53 -5.19 -1.28
C ARG A 178 15.38 -5.24 -0.01
N ALA A 179 14.89 -5.87 1.06
CA ALA A 179 15.68 -5.98 2.28
C ALA A 179 16.96 -6.78 2.01
N SER A 180 18.10 -6.30 2.54
CA SER A 180 19.42 -6.91 2.32
C SER A 180 19.54 -8.35 2.83
N ASN A 181 18.65 -8.76 3.74
CA ASN A 181 18.56 -10.11 4.27
C ASN A 181 17.50 -10.97 3.60
N ALA A 182 16.80 -10.45 2.56
CA ALA A 182 15.83 -11.25 1.82
C ALA A 182 16.57 -12.27 0.95
N PRO A 183 16.17 -13.56 0.99
CA PRO A 183 16.70 -14.55 0.05
C PRO A 183 16.38 -14.16 -1.40
N ASN A 184 17.23 -14.60 -2.32
CA ASN A 184 16.95 -14.43 -3.74
C ASN A 184 15.55 -14.98 -4.09
N TRP A 185 14.79 -14.14 -4.77
CA TRP A 185 13.46 -14.48 -5.19
C TRP A 185 13.49 -15.27 -6.51
N ALA A 186 13.07 -16.51 -6.44
CA ALA A 186 12.97 -17.36 -7.61
C ALA A 186 11.61 -18.04 -7.66
N LEU A 187 10.68 -17.46 -8.43
CA LEU A 187 9.47 -18.16 -8.87
C LEU A 187 9.76 -18.84 -10.20
N THR A 188 9.41 -20.11 -10.31
CA THR A 188 9.39 -20.80 -11.61
C THR A 188 8.30 -20.21 -12.51
N PRO A 189 8.39 -20.34 -13.85
CA PRO A 189 7.34 -19.89 -14.74
C PRO A 189 5.97 -20.49 -14.41
N ALA A 190 5.92 -21.75 -14.00
CA ALA A 190 4.69 -22.43 -13.59
C ALA A 190 4.08 -21.81 -12.31
N GLN A 191 4.91 -21.49 -11.32
CA GLN A 191 4.48 -20.82 -10.12
C GLN A 191 3.96 -19.42 -10.41
N ALA A 192 4.65 -18.63 -11.24
CA ALA A 192 4.20 -17.31 -11.64
C ALA A 192 2.86 -17.38 -12.40
N ALA A 193 2.69 -18.34 -13.31
CA ALA A 193 1.42 -18.55 -14.01
C ALA A 193 0.28 -18.95 -13.06
N ARG A 194 0.56 -19.80 -12.05
CA ARG A 194 -0.44 -20.19 -11.05
C ARG A 194 -0.87 -19.01 -10.18
N LEU A 195 0.07 -18.16 -9.75
CA LEU A 195 -0.23 -16.94 -8.99
C LEU A 195 -1.09 -15.96 -9.81
N ALA A 196 -0.85 -15.85 -11.10
CA ALA A 196 -1.58 -14.94 -11.99
C ALA A 196 -3.02 -15.39 -12.28
N ALA A 197 -3.30 -16.69 -12.25
CA ALA A 197 -4.53 -17.28 -12.80
C ALA A 197 -5.84 -16.80 -12.17
N GLY A 198 -5.79 -16.26 -10.92
CA GLY A 198 -6.96 -15.79 -10.19
C GLY A 198 -7.28 -14.29 -10.37
N PHE A 199 -6.52 -13.55 -11.20
CA PHE A 199 -6.59 -12.10 -11.28
C PHE A 199 -6.77 -11.60 -12.71
N GLU A 200 -7.54 -10.53 -12.88
CA GLU A 200 -7.68 -9.85 -14.19
C GLU A 200 -6.37 -9.19 -14.60
N ARG A 201 -5.60 -8.67 -13.63
CA ARG A 201 -4.26 -8.14 -13.82
C ARG A 201 -3.34 -8.60 -12.70
N PHE A 202 -2.31 -9.31 -13.08
CA PHE A 202 -1.21 -9.70 -12.20
C PHE A 202 0.09 -9.03 -12.65
N THR A 203 0.82 -8.44 -11.71
CA THR A 203 2.09 -7.76 -12.00
C THR A 203 3.19 -8.29 -11.08
N LEU A 204 4.29 -8.75 -11.66
CA LEU A 204 5.53 -9.02 -10.93
C LEU A 204 6.42 -7.78 -10.98
N ARG A 205 6.75 -7.22 -9.81
CA ARG A 205 7.68 -6.10 -9.68
C ARG A 205 8.96 -6.61 -9.04
N ARG A 206 10.01 -6.67 -9.84
CA ARG A 206 11.35 -7.00 -9.36
C ARG A 206 12.05 -5.77 -8.79
N ALA A 207 12.99 -6.00 -7.84
CA ALA A 207 13.77 -4.94 -7.19
C ALA A 207 14.75 -4.26 -8.15
#